data_b16432378f4539eb427dc2e5420ad42f
#
_entry.id   b16432378f4539eb427dc2e5420ad42f
#
_cell.length_a   1.000
_cell.length_b   1.000
_cell.length_c   1.000
_cell.angle_alpha   90.00
_cell.angle_beta   90.00
_cell.angle_gamma   90.00
#
_symmetry.space_group_name_H-M   'P 1'
#
loop_
_entity.id
_entity.type
_entity.pdbx_description
1 polymer ?
#
loop_
_entity_poly.entity_id
_entity_poly.type
_entity_poly.pdbx_seq_one_letter_code
_entity_poly.pdbx_strand_id
1 'polypeptide(L)'
;KGAPEVLITDVGFGISQVLPVLVQCFYVPANSTILFEQPEIHLHPSVQAYLADVFIEAIHAHEDSKPRHTQLIIESHSEHLIRRLQRKIAEEELKLEDVAIYFVDQKKGVSTIEALEIDEFGNILNWPDNFFGDDLEDLTAMALKGIERKRKMSGNGIRN
;
A
#
# COMPACT_ATOMS: atom_id res chain seq x y z
N LYS A 1 -10.82 -8.80 -35.82
CA LYS A 1 -11.94 -8.04 -35.21
C LYS A 1 -11.33 -7.19 -34.12
N GLY A 2 -11.33 -5.84 -34.30
CA GLY A 2 -10.86 -4.92 -33.27
C GLY A 2 -11.74 -5.02 -32.02
N ALA A 3 -11.18 -4.80 -30.84
CA ALA A 3 -11.96 -4.64 -29.62
C ALA A 3 -12.93 -3.47 -29.78
N PRO A 4 -14.16 -3.54 -29.23
CA PRO A 4 -15.09 -2.43 -29.28
C PRO A 4 -14.50 -1.21 -28.59
N GLU A 5 -14.63 -0.04 -29.18
CA GLU A 5 -14.32 1.22 -28.50
C GLU A 5 -15.33 1.43 -27.37
N VAL A 6 -14.82 1.68 -26.17
CA VAL A 6 -15.64 1.92 -24.97
C VAL A 6 -15.25 3.28 -24.42
N LEU A 7 -16.23 4.09 -24.01
CA LEU A 7 -15.96 5.36 -23.35
C LEU A 7 -15.33 5.06 -21.97
N ILE A 8 -14.41 5.91 -21.53
CA ILE A 8 -13.74 5.77 -20.24
C ILE A 8 -14.71 5.79 -19.06
N THR A 9 -15.86 6.43 -19.23
CA THR A 9 -16.98 6.46 -18.28
C THR A 9 -17.67 5.09 -18.13
N ASP A 10 -17.52 4.21 -19.13
CA ASP A 10 -18.16 2.89 -19.17
C ASP A 10 -17.22 1.76 -18.75
N VAL A 11 -15.94 2.07 -18.48
CA VAL A 11 -14.88 1.09 -18.16
C VAL A 11 -14.80 0.75 -16.68
N GLY A 12 -15.76 1.14 -15.90
CA GLY A 12 -15.78 0.89 -14.46
C GLY A 12 -14.99 1.93 -13.64
N PHE A 13 -15.42 2.10 -12.40
CA PHE A 13 -15.01 3.20 -11.53
C PHE A 13 -13.50 3.19 -11.23
N GLY A 14 -12.85 2.01 -11.15
CA GLY A 14 -11.43 1.90 -10.82
C GLY A 14 -10.49 2.55 -11.86
N ILE A 15 -10.82 2.47 -13.16
CA ILE A 15 -9.98 3.07 -14.21
C ILE A 15 -10.06 4.59 -14.17
N SER A 16 -11.25 5.16 -13.94
CA SER A 16 -11.41 6.60 -13.80
C SER A 16 -10.67 7.18 -12.58
N GLN A 17 -10.44 6.37 -11.55
CA GLN A 17 -9.67 6.77 -10.36
C GLN A 17 -8.15 6.67 -10.58
N VAL A 18 -7.67 5.65 -11.28
CA VAL A 18 -6.23 5.45 -11.51
C VAL A 18 -5.68 6.42 -12.57
N LEU A 19 -6.45 6.73 -13.60
CA LEU A 19 -5.99 7.56 -14.71
C LEU A 19 -5.45 8.94 -14.27
N PRO A 20 -6.11 9.72 -13.40
CA PRO A 20 -5.57 10.98 -12.90
C PRO A 20 -4.22 10.79 -12.18
N VAL A 21 -4.03 9.71 -11.42
CA VAL A 21 -2.78 9.39 -10.74
C VAL A 21 -1.68 9.16 -11.76
N LEU A 22 -1.93 8.34 -12.79
CA LEU A 22 -0.97 8.10 -13.87
C LEU A 22 -0.59 9.39 -14.61
N VAL A 23 -1.58 10.23 -14.93
CA VAL A 23 -1.33 11.51 -15.60
C VAL A 23 -0.45 12.41 -14.73
N GLN A 24 -0.74 12.53 -13.44
CA GLN A 24 0.08 13.32 -12.52
C GLN A 24 1.49 12.77 -12.40
N CYS A 25 1.67 11.46 -12.30
CA CYS A 25 2.98 10.84 -12.17
C CYS A 25 3.90 11.10 -13.39
N PHE A 26 3.34 11.07 -14.61
CA PHE A 26 4.17 11.03 -15.81
C PHE A 26 4.11 12.30 -16.69
N TYR A 27 3.13 13.19 -16.48
CA TYR A 27 2.96 14.38 -17.31
C TYR A 27 3.24 15.71 -16.61
N VAL A 28 3.57 15.69 -15.31
CA VAL A 28 4.06 16.93 -14.64
C VAL A 28 5.45 17.29 -15.13
N PRO A 29 5.86 18.57 -15.07
CA PRO A 29 7.23 18.97 -15.39
C PRO A 29 8.27 18.26 -14.50
N ALA A 30 9.50 18.10 -15.01
CA ALA A 30 10.62 17.63 -14.20
C ALA A 30 10.86 18.54 -12.98
N ASN A 31 11.39 17.99 -11.90
CA ASN A 31 11.60 18.65 -10.60
C ASN A 31 10.28 19.05 -9.89
N SER A 32 9.18 18.38 -10.18
CA SER A 32 7.89 18.61 -9.51
C SER A 32 7.77 17.79 -8.23
N THR A 33 7.04 18.35 -7.27
CA THR A 33 6.53 17.61 -6.09
C THR A 33 5.03 17.40 -6.26
N ILE A 34 4.58 16.16 -6.15
CA ILE A 34 3.17 15.78 -6.31
C ILE A 34 2.67 15.32 -4.94
N LEU A 35 1.50 15.83 -4.54
CA LEU A 35 0.79 15.37 -3.35
C LEU A 35 -0.40 14.50 -3.77
N PHE A 36 -0.49 13.32 -3.18
CA PHE A 36 -1.64 12.44 -3.32
C PHE A 36 -2.28 12.22 -1.96
N GLU A 37 -3.58 12.43 -1.87
CA GLU A 37 -4.42 12.09 -0.72
C GLU A 37 -5.22 10.84 -1.07
N GLN A 38 -4.93 9.72 -0.41
CA GLN A 38 -5.62 8.44 -0.53
C GLN A 38 -5.86 8.00 -2.00
N PRO A 39 -4.81 7.92 -2.83
CA PRO A 39 -4.97 7.59 -4.25
C PRO A 39 -5.49 6.15 -4.49
N GLU A 40 -5.47 5.32 -3.47
CA GLU A 40 -5.96 3.95 -3.47
C GLU A 40 -7.46 3.80 -3.19
N ILE A 41 -8.14 4.88 -2.82
CA ILE A 41 -9.56 4.80 -2.44
C ILE A 41 -10.40 4.23 -3.58
N HIS A 42 -11.33 3.34 -3.25
CA HIS A 42 -12.18 2.60 -4.21
C HIS A 42 -11.46 1.64 -5.17
N LEU A 43 -10.15 1.43 -5.03
CA LEU A 43 -9.43 0.46 -5.83
C LEU A 43 -9.47 -0.94 -5.19
N HIS A 44 -9.52 -1.95 -6.05
CA HIS A 44 -9.35 -3.33 -5.59
C HIS A 44 -7.95 -3.52 -4.96
N PRO A 45 -7.81 -4.32 -3.88
CA PRO A 45 -6.53 -4.53 -3.18
C PRO A 45 -5.33 -4.84 -4.10
N SER A 46 -5.52 -5.66 -5.13
CA SER A 46 -4.46 -5.94 -6.09
C SER A 46 -4.01 -4.69 -6.86
N VAL A 47 -4.93 -3.77 -7.18
CA VAL A 47 -4.62 -2.52 -7.89
C VAL A 47 -3.91 -1.54 -6.95
N GLN A 48 -4.29 -1.52 -5.66
CA GLN A 48 -3.59 -0.74 -4.63
C GLN A 48 -2.10 -1.11 -4.54
N ALA A 49 -1.78 -2.41 -4.60
CA ALA A 49 -0.39 -2.85 -4.65
C ALA A 49 0.33 -2.36 -5.91
N TYR A 50 -0.31 -2.37 -7.09
CA TYR A 50 0.29 -1.88 -8.34
C TYR A 50 0.54 -0.37 -8.34
N LEU A 51 -0.18 0.42 -7.54
CA LEU A 51 0.12 1.85 -7.40
C LEU A 51 1.54 2.08 -6.87
N ALA A 52 2.06 1.23 -5.99
CA ALA A 52 3.44 1.32 -5.53
C ALA A 52 4.42 1.16 -6.69
N ASP A 53 4.17 0.22 -7.62
CA ASP A 53 5.01 0.04 -8.81
C ASP A 53 4.99 1.31 -9.68
N VAL A 54 3.82 1.91 -9.89
CA VAL A 54 3.66 3.18 -10.64
C VAL A 54 4.44 4.32 -9.98
N PHE A 55 4.39 4.44 -8.66
CA PHE A 55 5.11 5.49 -7.92
C PHE A 55 6.63 5.31 -8.02
N ILE A 56 7.11 4.08 -7.93
CA ILE A 56 8.54 3.76 -8.11
C ILE A 56 8.99 4.10 -9.54
N GLU A 57 8.21 3.73 -10.55
CA GLU A 57 8.50 4.10 -11.94
C GLU A 57 8.51 5.62 -12.13
N ALA A 58 7.60 6.36 -11.49
CA ALA A 58 7.51 7.81 -11.60
C ALA A 58 8.73 8.54 -11.02
N ILE A 59 9.24 8.10 -9.85
CA ILE A 59 10.44 8.71 -9.24
C ILE A 59 11.71 8.36 -10.02
N HIS A 60 11.77 7.20 -10.67
CA HIS A 60 12.89 6.76 -11.50
C HIS A 60 12.79 7.19 -12.96
N ALA A 61 11.71 7.88 -13.35
CA ALA A 61 11.47 8.28 -14.73
C ALA A 61 12.54 9.26 -15.24
N HIS A 62 12.85 9.15 -16.53
CA HIS A 62 13.78 10.01 -17.24
C HIS A 62 13.08 10.79 -18.35
N GLU A 63 13.56 11.99 -18.62
CA GLU A 63 13.16 12.83 -19.73
C GLU A 63 14.44 13.31 -20.46
N ASP A 64 14.53 13.10 -21.76
CA ASP A 64 15.73 13.38 -22.54
C ASP A 64 17.02 12.80 -21.92
N SER A 65 16.95 11.56 -21.44
CA SER A 65 18.05 10.83 -20.77
C SER A 65 18.52 11.45 -19.44
N LYS A 66 17.76 12.36 -18.85
CA LYS A 66 18.03 12.97 -17.54
C LYS A 66 16.97 12.52 -16.53
N PRO A 67 17.35 12.27 -15.26
CA PRO A 67 16.37 11.99 -14.21
C PRO A 67 15.38 13.16 -14.09
N ARG A 68 14.10 12.83 -13.95
CA ARG A 68 13.06 13.87 -13.79
C ARG A 68 13.04 14.49 -12.40
N HIS A 69 13.66 13.84 -11.39
CA HIS A 69 13.66 14.29 -10.00
C HIS A 69 12.25 14.63 -9.47
N THR A 70 11.30 13.77 -9.79
CA THR A 70 9.93 13.89 -9.29
C THR A 70 9.87 13.41 -7.85
N GLN A 71 9.32 14.21 -6.95
CA GLN A 71 9.05 13.84 -5.57
C GLN A 71 7.56 13.53 -5.39
N LEU A 72 7.25 12.46 -4.69
CA LEU A 72 5.88 12.08 -4.33
C LEU A 72 5.69 12.17 -2.82
N ILE A 73 4.64 12.83 -2.39
CA ILE A 73 4.17 12.85 -1.00
C ILE A 73 2.79 12.20 -1.01
N ILE A 74 2.66 11.05 -0.36
CA ILE A 74 1.47 10.21 -0.48
C ILE A 74 0.90 9.96 0.91
N GLU A 75 -0.34 10.38 1.14
CA GLU A 75 -1.15 9.92 2.26
C GLU A 75 -1.90 8.67 1.83
N SER A 76 -1.81 7.60 2.61
CA SER A 76 -2.45 6.32 2.28
C SER A 76 -2.80 5.53 3.53
N HIS A 77 -3.90 4.76 3.46
CA HIS A 77 -4.29 3.76 4.45
C HIS A 77 -4.14 2.33 3.89
N SER A 78 -3.47 2.17 2.75
CA SER A 78 -3.36 0.86 2.10
C SER A 78 -2.21 0.03 2.64
N GLU A 79 -2.53 -1.04 3.36
CA GLU A 79 -1.57 -2.09 3.70
C GLU A 79 -0.92 -2.69 2.44
N HIS A 80 -1.69 -2.88 1.38
CA HIS A 80 -1.21 -3.46 0.13
C HIS A 80 -0.15 -2.61 -0.56
N LEU A 81 -0.27 -1.28 -0.49
CA LEU A 81 0.72 -0.35 -1.00
C LEU A 81 2.02 -0.47 -0.19
N ILE A 82 1.94 -0.41 1.16
CA ILE A 82 3.13 -0.51 2.03
C ILE A 82 3.82 -1.87 1.87
N ARG A 83 3.07 -2.97 1.86
CA ARG A 83 3.63 -4.32 1.64
C ARG A 83 4.33 -4.44 0.30
N ARG A 84 3.81 -3.78 -0.74
CA ARG A 84 4.49 -3.77 -2.05
C ARG A 84 5.79 -2.97 -2.01
N LEU A 85 5.83 -1.82 -1.34
CA LEU A 85 7.07 -1.04 -1.13
C LEU A 85 8.12 -1.87 -0.38
N GLN A 86 7.74 -2.52 0.74
CA GLN A 86 8.62 -3.42 1.49
C GLN A 86 9.21 -4.52 0.59
N ARG A 87 8.37 -5.15 -0.22
CA ARG A 87 8.80 -6.16 -1.18
C ARG A 87 9.79 -5.60 -2.20
N LYS A 88 9.54 -4.41 -2.76
CA LYS A 88 10.41 -3.77 -3.74
C LYS A 88 11.77 -3.37 -3.17
N ILE A 89 11.82 -3.03 -1.87
CA ILE A 89 13.09 -2.84 -1.15
C ILE A 89 13.83 -4.17 -1.05
N ALA A 90 13.17 -5.24 -0.61
CA ALA A 90 13.78 -6.57 -0.49
C ALA A 90 14.23 -7.16 -1.83
N GLU A 91 13.60 -6.79 -2.94
CA GLU A 91 13.97 -7.15 -4.32
C GLU A 91 15.05 -6.22 -4.91
N GLU A 92 15.55 -5.24 -4.14
CA GLU A 92 16.52 -4.22 -4.58
C GLU A 92 16.03 -3.34 -5.76
N GLU A 93 14.71 -3.30 -5.99
CA GLU A 93 14.09 -2.46 -7.02
C GLU A 93 13.75 -1.05 -6.53
N LEU A 94 13.72 -0.84 -5.21
CA LEU A 94 13.55 0.45 -4.55
C LEU A 94 14.64 0.60 -3.48
N LYS A 95 15.43 1.66 -3.55
CA LYS A 95 16.46 1.92 -2.56
C LYS A 95 15.88 2.57 -1.31
N LEU A 96 16.47 2.30 -0.15
CA LEU A 96 16.07 2.93 1.11
C LEU A 96 16.19 4.45 1.09
N GLU A 97 17.15 5.00 0.36
CA GLU A 97 17.36 6.44 0.22
C GLU A 97 16.26 7.15 -0.60
N ASP A 98 15.48 6.40 -1.40
CA ASP A 98 14.42 6.92 -2.25
C ASP A 98 13.04 6.89 -1.57
N VAL A 99 12.92 6.34 -0.34
CA VAL A 99 11.65 6.18 0.36
C VAL A 99 11.74 6.56 1.83
N ALA A 100 10.73 7.25 2.32
CA ALA A 100 10.53 7.51 3.74
C ALA A 100 9.06 7.25 4.08
N ILE A 101 8.79 6.53 5.16
CA ILE A 101 7.43 6.24 5.62
C ILE A 101 7.26 6.88 7.00
N TYR A 102 6.17 7.59 7.17
CA TYR A 102 5.80 8.25 8.42
C TYR A 102 4.44 7.76 8.87
N PHE A 103 4.34 7.43 10.14
CA PHE A 103 3.07 7.16 10.80
C PHE A 103 2.56 8.43 11.47
N VAL A 104 1.31 8.77 11.18
CA VAL A 104 0.63 9.93 11.79
C VAL A 104 -0.47 9.42 12.70
N ASP A 105 -0.40 9.77 13.98
CA ASP A 105 -1.41 9.41 14.98
C ASP A 105 -1.95 10.64 15.67
N GLN A 106 -3.17 10.57 16.19
CA GLN A 106 -3.78 11.63 16.95
C GLN A 106 -4.23 11.12 18.33
N LYS A 107 -3.53 11.55 19.37
CA LYS A 107 -3.86 11.22 20.76
C LYS A 107 -4.28 12.49 21.52
N LYS A 108 -5.47 12.47 22.11
CA LYS A 108 -6.01 13.57 22.93
C LYS A 108 -5.96 14.95 22.26
N GLY A 109 -6.22 15.00 20.94
CA GLY A 109 -6.22 16.23 20.17
C GLY A 109 -4.85 16.75 19.74
N VAL A 110 -3.77 15.99 19.99
CA VAL A 110 -2.40 16.30 19.54
C VAL A 110 -2.02 15.28 18.46
N SER A 111 -1.62 15.76 17.30
CA SER A 111 -1.08 14.91 16.23
C SER A 111 0.41 14.70 16.45
N THR A 112 0.85 13.45 16.25
CA THR A 112 2.26 13.05 16.29
C THR A 112 2.65 12.42 14.99
N ILE A 113 3.90 12.62 14.58
CA ILE A 113 4.48 12.02 13.37
C ILE A 113 5.69 11.20 13.82
N GLU A 114 5.71 9.93 13.47
CA GLU A 114 6.79 9.00 13.77
C GLU A 114 7.36 8.45 12.44
N ALA A 115 8.69 8.54 12.26
CA ALA A 115 9.34 7.92 11.11
C ALA A 115 9.44 6.42 11.33
N LEU A 116 9.06 5.63 10.33
CA LEU A 116 9.22 4.18 10.35
C LEU A 116 10.63 3.82 9.89
N GLU A 117 11.30 2.99 10.69
CA GLU A 117 12.63 2.48 10.39
C GLU A 117 12.53 1.22 9.53
N ILE A 118 13.12 1.26 8.35
CA ILE A 118 13.08 0.15 7.39
C ILE A 118 14.50 -0.37 7.20
N ASP A 119 14.68 -1.70 7.28
CA ASP A 119 15.96 -2.36 7.01
C ASP A 119 16.13 -2.66 5.49
N GLU A 120 17.33 -3.11 5.12
CA GLU A 120 17.69 -3.49 3.75
C GLU A 120 16.88 -4.66 3.17
N PHE A 121 16.19 -5.41 4.04
CA PHE A 121 15.30 -6.52 3.65
C PHE A 121 13.83 -6.09 3.55
N GLY A 122 13.53 -4.79 3.72
CA GLY A 122 12.19 -4.25 3.67
C GLY A 122 11.37 -4.47 4.95
N ASN A 123 11.99 -4.88 6.06
CA ASN A 123 11.28 -5.01 7.33
C ASN A 123 11.16 -3.65 8.00
N ILE A 124 9.99 -3.33 8.51
CA ILE A 124 9.78 -2.17 9.38
C ILE A 124 10.06 -2.63 10.82
N LEU A 125 11.02 -1.97 11.47
CA LEU A 125 11.56 -2.37 12.77
C LEU A 125 10.76 -1.82 13.96
N ASN A 126 10.08 -0.71 13.76
CA ASN A 126 9.32 0.02 14.79
C ASN A 126 7.85 0.17 14.42
N TRP A 127 7.17 -0.94 14.08
CA TRP A 127 5.74 -0.92 13.81
C TRP A 127 4.97 -0.28 14.98
N PRO A 128 4.18 0.77 14.74
CA PRO A 128 3.27 1.28 15.77
C PRO A 128 2.21 0.24 16.14
N ASP A 129 1.80 0.25 17.40
CA ASP A 129 0.69 -0.58 17.86
C ASP A 129 -0.56 -0.28 17.02
N ASN A 130 -1.28 -1.32 16.61
CA ASN A 130 -2.51 -1.23 15.80
C ASN A 130 -2.36 -0.52 14.44
N PHE A 131 -1.17 -0.54 13.84
CA PHE A 131 -0.91 0.12 12.56
C PHE A 131 -1.90 -0.31 11.45
N PHE A 132 -2.23 -1.60 11.38
CA PHE A 132 -3.23 -2.16 10.45
C PHE A 132 -4.56 -2.53 11.15
N GLY A 133 -4.81 -1.99 12.36
CA GLY A 133 -5.97 -2.37 13.16
C GLY A 133 -5.78 -3.71 13.88
N ASP A 134 -6.88 -4.25 14.40
CA ASP A 134 -6.88 -5.46 15.22
C ASP A 134 -6.89 -6.77 14.41
N ASP A 135 -6.59 -6.72 13.10
CA ASP A 135 -6.68 -7.88 12.20
C ASP A 135 -5.86 -9.09 12.70
N LEU A 136 -4.66 -8.83 13.26
CA LEU A 136 -3.82 -9.89 13.81
C LEU A 136 -4.42 -10.48 15.11
N GLU A 137 -5.02 -9.65 15.94
CA GLU A 137 -5.72 -10.10 17.15
C GLU A 137 -6.96 -10.92 16.78
N ASP A 138 -7.76 -10.46 15.82
CA ASP A 138 -8.92 -11.17 15.30
C ASP A 138 -8.55 -12.52 14.67
N LEU A 139 -7.51 -12.58 13.86
CA LEU A 139 -7.00 -13.82 13.27
C LEU A 139 -6.51 -14.79 14.34
N THR A 140 -5.81 -14.30 15.35
CA THR A 140 -5.30 -15.11 16.47
C THR A 140 -6.48 -15.63 17.31
N ALA A 141 -7.43 -14.78 17.65
CA ALA A 141 -8.63 -15.14 18.38
C ALA A 141 -9.46 -16.18 17.61
N MET A 142 -9.63 -15.99 16.30
CA MET A 142 -10.33 -16.93 15.43
C MET A 142 -9.63 -18.31 15.41
N ALA A 143 -8.30 -18.33 15.28
CA ALA A 143 -7.51 -19.55 15.26
C ALA A 143 -7.63 -20.32 16.59
N LEU A 144 -7.47 -19.62 17.73
CA LEU A 144 -7.60 -20.21 19.07
C LEU A 144 -9.00 -20.76 19.31
N LYS A 145 -10.06 -20.02 18.97
CA LYS A 145 -11.44 -20.47 19.07
C LYS A 145 -11.75 -21.66 18.16
N GLY A 146 -11.16 -21.68 16.96
CA GLY A 146 -11.24 -22.82 16.04
C GLY A 146 -10.64 -24.11 16.66
N ILE A 147 -9.48 -24.00 17.29
CA ILE A 147 -8.83 -25.13 17.97
C ILE A 147 -9.66 -25.61 19.17
N GLU A 148 -10.15 -24.70 20.01
CA GLU A 148 -11.02 -25.04 21.15
C GLU A 148 -12.28 -25.81 20.70
N ARG A 149 -12.93 -25.33 19.62
CA ARG A 149 -14.12 -26.02 19.05
C ARG A 149 -13.81 -27.42 18.55
N LYS A 150 -12.71 -27.58 17.81
CA LYS A 150 -12.26 -28.88 17.31
C LYS A 150 -11.99 -29.87 18.46
N ARG A 151 -11.34 -29.44 19.54
CA ARG A 151 -11.11 -30.26 20.74
C ARG A 151 -12.40 -30.69 21.42
N LYS A 152 -13.39 -29.80 21.57
CA LYS A 152 -14.71 -30.13 22.14
C LYS A 152 -15.48 -31.15 21.29
N MET A 153 -15.42 -31.01 19.95
CA MET A 153 -16.07 -31.98 19.05
C MET A 153 -15.40 -33.35 19.09
N SER A 154 -14.08 -33.43 19.17
CA SER A 154 -13.34 -34.70 19.29
C SER A 154 -13.50 -35.36 20.66
N GLY A 155 -13.69 -34.55 21.73
CA GLY A 155 -13.93 -35.10 23.09
C GLY A 155 -15.34 -35.65 23.32
N ASN A 156 -16.35 -35.22 22.54
CA ASN A 156 -17.73 -35.74 22.62
C ASN A 156 -17.97 -36.99 21.75
N GLY A 157 -16.99 -37.36 20.89
CA GLY A 157 -17.12 -38.58 20.04
C GLY A 157 -16.67 -39.89 20.68
N ILE A 158 -16.28 -39.90 21.97
CA ILE A 158 -15.81 -41.11 22.70
C ILE A 158 -16.81 -41.55 23.79
N ARG A 159 -18.02 -41.06 23.77
CA ARG A 159 -19.07 -41.54 24.65
C ARG A 159 -20.30 -42.03 23.84
N ASN A 160 -20.17 -43.20 23.25
CA ASN A 160 -21.26 -44.13 22.96
C ASN A 160 -20.68 -45.54 22.80
#